data_796d29420500e02f5273998e5efd97d3
#
_entry.id   796d29420500e02f5273998e5efd97d3
#
_cell.length_a   1.000
_cell.length_b   1.000
_cell.length_c   1.000
_cell.angle_alpha   90.00
_cell.angle_beta   90.00
_cell.angle_gamma   90.00
#
_symmetry.space_group_name_H-M   'P 1'
#
loop_
_entity.id
_entity.type
_entity.pdbx_description
1 polymer ?
#
loop_
_entity_poly.entity_id
_entity_poly.type
_entity_poly.pdbx_seq_one_letter_code
_entity_poly.pdbx_strand_id
1 'polypeptide(L)'
;MTEKDAHQWITIGELAQRSGVSVPAIRFYEEKELIWSIRTEGKQRRYQRAMLRRVAIIKVAQQVGMRLQQVKEAFSVLPKNKVASKADWQKMSQQWQASLDVQ
;
A
#
# COMPACT_ATOMS: atom_id res chain seq x y z
N MET A 1 -1.37 -11.87 9.26
CA MET A 1 -1.94 -10.66 9.91
C MET A 1 -3.44 -10.81 10.03
N THR A 2 -3.97 -10.68 11.24
CA THR A 2 -5.41 -10.72 11.45
C THR A 2 -6.03 -9.37 11.08
N GLU A 3 -7.34 -9.34 10.91
CA GLU A 3 -8.05 -8.10 10.64
C GLU A 3 -7.83 -7.07 11.75
N LYS A 4 -7.80 -7.51 13.01
CA LYS A 4 -7.54 -6.65 14.15
C LYS A 4 -6.18 -5.99 14.03
N ASP A 5 -5.15 -6.76 13.66
CA ASP A 5 -3.79 -6.24 13.49
C ASP A 5 -3.72 -5.24 12.33
N ALA A 6 -4.46 -5.48 11.25
CA ALA A 6 -4.46 -4.62 10.06
C ALA A 6 -5.00 -3.22 10.37
N HIS A 7 -5.83 -3.08 11.40
CA HIS A 7 -6.42 -1.80 11.81
C HIS A 7 -5.59 -1.04 12.85
N GLN A 8 -4.50 -1.65 13.36
CA GLN A 8 -3.61 -0.93 14.27
C GLN A 8 -2.90 0.19 13.53
N TRP A 9 -2.53 1.22 14.29
CA TRP A 9 -1.87 2.41 13.74
C TRP A 9 -0.38 2.37 14.04
N ILE A 10 0.41 2.75 13.05
CA ILE A 10 1.87 2.81 13.19
C ILE A 10 2.37 4.16 12.68
N THR A 11 3.57 4.53 13.13
CA THR A 11 4.21 5.79 12.70
C THR A 11 4.79 5.64 11.30
N ILE A 12 5.10 6.78 10.65
CA ILE A 12 5.78 6.76 9.36
C ILE A 12 7.15 6.09 9.46
N GLY A 13 7.85 6.31 10.58
CA GLY A 13 9.15 5.67 10.82
C GLY A 13 9.05 4.16 10.90
N GLU A 14 8.06 3.66 11.62
CA GLU A 14 7.81 2.22 11.71
C GLU A 14 7.44 1.63 10.35
N LEU A 15 6.58 2.31 9.60
CA LEU A 15 6.17 1.85 8.28
C LEU A 15 7.39 1.76 7.36
N ALA A 16 8.22 2.79 7.35
CA ALA A 16 9.43 2.83 6.53
C ALA A 16 10.40 1.71 6.92
N GLN A 17 10.68 1.58 8.21
CA GLN A 17 11.64 0.59 8.72
C GLN A 17 11.19 -0.83 8.40
N ARG A 18 9.92 -1.15 8.66
CA ARG A 18 9.38 -2.50 8.47
C ARG A 18 9.23 -2.85 7.00
N SER A 19 9.01 -1.86 6.15
CA SER A 19 8.87 -2.07 4.70
C SER A 19 10.21 -2.04 3.96
N GLY A 20 11.26 -1.56 4.61
CA GLY A 20 12.57 -1.45 3.98
C GLY A 20 12.64 -0.35 2.93
N VAL A 21 11.85 0.72 3.10
CA VAL A 21 11.89 1.89 2.22
C VAL A 21 12.13 3.14 3.07
N SER A 22 12.52 4.23 2.44
CA SER A 22 12.81 5.47 3.17
C SER A 22 11.53 6.22 3.54
N VAL A 23 11.62 7.10 4.55
CA VAL A 23 10.51 7.97 4.91
C VAL A 23 10.08 8.86 3.74
N PRO A 24 11.00 9.49 2.98
CA PRO A 24 10.60 10.23 1.77
C PRO A 24 9.85 9.39 0.76
N ALA A 25 10.20 8.10 0.61
CA ALA A 25 9.49 7.21 -0.29
C ALA A 25 8.05 7.00 0.17
N ILE A 26 7.84 6.81 1.48
CA ILE A 26 6.49 6.66 2.05
C ILE A 26 5.64 7.91 1.74
N ARG A 27 6.22 9.10 1.95
CA ARG A 27 5.52 10.36 1.66
C ARG A 27 5.18 10.49 0.19
N PHE A 28 6.08 10.05 -0.67
CA PHE A 28 5.85 10.06 -2.11
C PHE A 28 4.70 9.13 -2.51
N TYR A 29 4.65 7.93 -1.94
CA TYR A 29 3.57 6.98 -2.21
C TYR A 29 2.23 7.53 -1.74
N GLU A 30 2.21 8.22 -0.61
CA GLU A 30 1.00 8.86 -0.11
C GLU A 30 0.56 10.00 -1.04
N GLU A 31 1.50 10.80 -1.52
CA GLU A 31 1.23 11.87 -2.48
C GLU A 31 0.62 11.33 -3.77
N LYS A 32 1.06 10.16 -4.21
CA LYS A 32 0.52 9.48 -5.39
C LYS A 32 -0.76 8.70 -5.11
N GLU A 33 -1.28 8.80 -3.90
CA GLU A 33 -2.53 8.15 -3.48
C GLU A 33 -2.49 6.62 -3.52
N LEU A 34 -1.30 6.05 -3.38
CA LEU A 34 -1.13 4.61 -3.29
C LEU A 34 -1.40 4.09 -1.88
N ILE A 35 -1.13 4.92 -0.90
CA ILE A 35 -1.38 4.68 0.53
C ILE A 35 -1.98 5.94 1.13
N TRP A 36 -2.48 5.83 2.37
CA TRP A 36 -3.04 6.99 3.06
C TRP A 36 -2.73 6.93 4.55
N SER A 37 -2.88 8.08 5.20
CA SER A 37 -2.64 8.25 6.62
C SER A 37 -3.74 9.09 7.24
N ILE A 38 -3.77 9.11 8.56
CA ILE A 38 -4.53 10.11 9.31
C ILE A 38 -3.51 10.99 10.04
N ARG A 39 -3.96 12.15 10.50
CA ARG A 39 -3.14 13.01 11.35
C ARG A 39 -3.72 13.00 12.76
N THR A 40 -2.82 12.83 13.73
CA THR A 40 -3.21 12.93 15.15
C THR A 40 -3.44 14.39 15.53
N GLU A 41 -3.88 14.62 16.76
CA GLU A 41 -4.03 15.97 17.29
C GLU A 41 -2.72 16.76 17.25
N GLY A 42 -1.58 16.07 17.41
CA GLY A 42 -0.26 16.68 17.27
C GLY A 42 0.20 16.84 15.82
N LYS A 43 -0.69 16.63 14.86
CA LYS A 43 -0.42 16.73 13.42
C LYS A 43 0.64 15.75 12.90
N GLN A 44 0.82 14.64 13.60
CA GLN A 44 1.71 13.58 13.16
C GLN A 44 0.94 12.57 12.30
N ARG A 45 1.60 12.04 11.28
CA ARG A 45 0.99 11.02 10.42
C ARG A 45 0.94 9.68 11.15
N ARG A 46 -0.19 9.00 10.99
CA ARG A 46 -0.36 7.62 11.45
C ARG A 46 -0.94 6.80 10.31
N TYR A 47 -0.41 5.61 10.11
CA TYR A 47 -0.79 4.71 9.04
C TYR A 47 -1.40 3.45 9.62
N GLN A 48 -2.46 2.95 8.99
CA GLN A 48 -2.95 1.62 9.35
C GLN A 48 -1.88 0.58 9.03
N ARG A 49 -1.74 -0.41 9.89
CA ARG A 49 -0.75 -1.46 9.70
C ARG A 49 -0.93 -2.18 8.36
N ALA A 50 -2.16 -2.23 7.85
CA ALA A 50 -2.45 -2.78 6.51
C ALA A 50 -1.66 -2.10 5.39
N MET A 51 -1.19 -0.87 5.60
CA MET A 51 -0.36 -0.18 4.61
C MET A 51 0.98 -0.87 4.37
N LEU A 52 1.45 -1.69 5.34
CA LEU A 52 2.66 -2.49 5.14
C LEU A 52 2.57 -3.35 3.89
N ARG A 53 1.42 -3.98 3.65
CA ARG A 53 1.22 -4.83 2.48
C ARG A 53 1.26 -4.01 1.19
N ARG A 54 0.62 -2.85 1.19
CA ARG A 54 0.63 -1.97 0.01
C ARG A 54 2.05 -1.52 -0.32
N VAL A 55 2.80 -1.08 0.67
CA VAL A 55 4.18 -0.62 0.47
C VAL A 55 5.07 -1.77 -0.01
N ALA A 56 4.89 -2.96 0.56
CA ALA A 56 5.66 -4.14 0.13
C ALA A 56 5.41 -4.45 -1.35
N ILE A 57 4.16 -4.39 -1.80
CA ILE A 57 3.81 -4.63 -3.20
C ILE A 57 4.39 -3.55 -4.11
N ILE A 58 4.32 -2.28 -3.69
CA ILE A 58 4.91 -1.18 -4.46
C ILE A 58 6.41 -1.40 -4.64
N LYS A 59 7.10 -1.76 -3.55
CA LYS A 59 8.54 -2.00 -3.57
C LYS A 59 8.90 -3.11 -4.55
N VAL A 60 8.23 -4.25 -4.46
CA VAL A 60 8.49 -5.39 -5.35
C VAL A 60 8.19 -5.02 -6.81
N ALA A 61 7.08 -4.34 -7.05
CA ALA A 61 6.70 -3.92 -8.40
C ALA A 61 7.78 -3.03 -9.03
N GLN A 62 8.30 -2.07 -8.26
CA GLN A 62 9.35 -1.19 -8.76
C GLN A 62 10.66 -1.95 -9.00
N GLN A 63 10.97 -2.95 -8.18
CA GLN A 63 12.17 -3.77 -8.35
C GLN A 63 12.14 -4.55 -9.66
N VAL A 64 10.96 -4.92 -10.15
CA VAL A 64 10.82 -5.62 -11.43
C VAL A 64 10.51 -4.68 -12.59
N GLY A 65 10.68 -3.38 -12.37
CA GLY A 65 10.58 -2.38 -13.44
C GLY A 65 9.20 -1.82 -13.72
N MET A 66 8.22 -2.09 -12.87
CA MET A 66 6.88 -1.54 -13.05
C MET A 66 6.85 -0.06 -12.66
N ARG A 67 6.07 0.72 -13.39
CA ARG A 67 5.86 2.13 -13.08
C ARG A 67 4.81 2.28 -11.98
N LEU A 68 4.94 3.35 -11.19
CA LEU A 68 3.96 3.62 -10.12
C LEU A 68 2.54 3.75 -10.66
N GLN A 69 2.38 4.29 -11.86
CA GLN A 69 1.06 4.41 -12.48
C GLN A 69 0.41 3.04 -12.69
N GLN A 70 1.20 2.05 -13.09
CA GLN A 70 0.71 0.68 -13.26
C GLN A 70 0.28 0.07 -11.93
N VAL A 71 1.04 0.34 -10.86
CA VAL A 71 0.68 -0.11 -9.51
C VAL A 71 -0.60 0.56 -9.06
N LYS A 72 -0.74 1.85 -9.31
CA LYS A 72 -1.95 2.60 -8.95
C LYS A 72 -3.18 2.02 -9.65
N GLU A 73 -3.06 1.69 -10.92
CA GLU A 73 -4.14 1.06 -11.67
C GLU A 73 -4.52 -0.30 -11.06
N ALA A 74 -3.53 -1.11 -10.68
CA ALA A 74 -3.78 -2.40 -10.04
C ALA A 74 -4.49 -2.20 -8.70
N PHE A 75 -4.12 -1.17 -7.93
CA PHE A 75 -4.75 -0.90 -6.64
C PHE A 75 -6.16 -0.33 -6.78
N SER A 76 -6.58 0.07 -7.96
CA SER A 76 -7.90 0.66 -8.18
C SER A 76 -9.04 -0.28 -7.81
N VAL A 77 -8.82 -1.59 -7.79
CA VAL A 77 -9.82 -2.57 -7.39
C VAL A 77 -9.91 -2.75 -5.88
N LEU A 78 -8.98 -2.16 -5.13
CA LEU A 78 -9.01 -2.21 -3.69
C LEU A 78 -9.90 -1.09 -3.15
N PRO A 79 -10.54 -1.29 -1.98
CA PRO A 79 -11.39 -0.24 -1.41
C PRO A 79 -10.56 0.98 -1.02
N LYS A 80 -11.18 2.15 -1.13
CA LYS A 80 -10.57 3.41 -0.68
C LYS A 80 -10.90 3.63 0.78
N ASN A 81 -9.91 4.11 1.53
CA ASN A 81 -10.08 4.55 2.92
C ASN A 81 -10.54 3.45 3.89
N LYS A 82 -10.34 2.19 3.53
CA LYS A 82 -10.59 1.08 4.45
C LYS A 82 -9.64 -0.07 4.14
N VAL A 83 -9.50 -0.97 5.10
CA VAL A 83 -8.62 -2.12 4.94
C VAL A 83 -9.18 -3.07 3.88
N ALA A 84 -8.32 -3.46 2.94
CA ALA A 84 -8.69 -4.41 1.90
C ALA A 84 -8.88 -5.81 2.50
N SER A 85 -9.93 -6.50 2.07
CA SER A 85 -10.19 -7.87 2.50
C SER A 85 -9.36 -8.85 1.67
N LYS A 86 -9.36 -10.11 2.09
CA LYS A 86 -8.72 -11.18 1.31
C LYS A 86 -9.30 -11.25 -0.10
N ALA A 87 -10.62 -11.11 -0.23
CA ALA A 87 -11.29 -11.13 -1.53
C ALA A 87 -10.83 -9.95 -2.41
N ASP A 88 -10.64 -8.77 -1.82
CA ASP A 88 -10.14 -7.61 -2.55
C ASP A 88 -8.75 -7.87 -3.12
N TRP A 89 -7.86 -8.45 -2.30
CA TRP A 89 -6.51 -8.78 -2.76
C TRP A 89 -6.51 -9.86 -3.85
N GLN A 90 -7.37 -10.84 -3.73
CA GLN A 90 -7.50 -11.89 -4.76
C GLN A 90 -7.97 -11.30 -6.08
N LYS A 91 -8.93 -10.40 -6.04
CA LYS A 91 -9.44 -9.73 -7.25
C LYS A 91 -8.32 -8.93 -7.92
N MET A 92 -7.54 -8.20 -7.14
CA MET A 92 -6.41 -7.44 -7.67
C MET A 92 -5.38 -8.37 -8.33
N SER A 93 -5.02 -9.47 -7.66
CA SER A 93 -4.05 -10.44 -8.19
C SER A 93 -4.52 -11.05 -9.50
N GLN A 94 -5.80 -11.40 -9.60
CA GLN A 94 -6.36 -11.97 -10.82
C GLN A 94 -6.30 -10.99 -11.98
N GLN A 95 -6.65 -9.73 -11.75
CA GLN A 95 -6.59 -8.71 -12.79
C GLN A 95 -5.17 -8.39 -13.19
N TRP A 96 -4.26 -8.34 -12.23
CA TRP A 96 -2.85 -8.10 -12.50
C TRP A 96 -2.27 -9.22 -13.34
N GLN A 97 -2.54 -10.48 -12.97
CA GLN A 97 -2.03 -11.64 -13.71
C GLN A 97 -2.59 -11.67 -15.14
N ALA A 98 -3.88 -11.38 -15.32
CA ALA A 98 -4.49 -11.31 -16.64
C ALA A 98 -3.82 -10.24 -17.50
N SER A 99 -3.48 -9.09 -16.91
CA SER A 99 -2.77 -8.02 -17.61
C SER A 99 -1.37 -8.46 -18.07
N LEU A 100 -0.66 -9.24 -17.24
CA LEU A 100 0.64 -9.76 -17.61
C LEU A 100 0.55 -10.82 -18.70
N ASP A 101 -0.50 -11.65 -18.66
CA ASP A 101 -0.68 -12.74 -19.62
C ASP A 101 -1.01 -12.24 -21.03
N VAL A 102 -1.49 -11.02 -21.15
CA VAL A 102 -1.87 -10.42 -22.44
C VAL A 102 -0.68 -9.93 -23.25
N GLN A 103 0.46 -9.81 -22.65
CA GLN A 103 1.67 -9.31 -23.33
C GLN A 103 2.23 -10.29 -24.35
#